data_1c785ba7f119f577ce4732d37510d519
#
_entry.id   1c785ba7f119f577ce4732d37510d519
#
_cell.length_a   1.000
_cell.length_b   1.000
_cell.length_c   1.000
_cell.angle_alpha   90.00
_cell.angle_beta   90.00
_cell.angle_gamma   90.00
#
_symmetry.space_group_name_H-M   'P 1'
#
loop_
_entity.id
_entity.type
_entity.pdbx_description
1 polymer ?
#
loop_
_entity_poly.entity_id
_entity_poly.type
_entity_poly.pdbx_seq_one_letter_code
_entity_poly.pdbx_strand_id
1 'polypeptide(L)'
;MKKLFIVLGMLLVATAATFAQNSIAVPTFDIIGRAVSSEEAEAITELFISELVATGKVNVVDRAYVDKIIKLMKFQSSDWSTSKKTAALGNAVNANKVVRGQIIKRGSKMYLSATLIDVKTAYVLSSGSEQFNSLDDIFGLLTNFATKTVEGLPLMIGDIGPGGGIVFYIDGKKAYEVSEILGEANWETAKTIAKSFRGGGYSDWYLPTKDELNLVYRNLRKPGIIFGNSWHWSSSEYDIDEAWCQDFSDGIQPYDYK
;
A
#
# COMPACT_ATOMS: atom_id res chain seq x y z
N MET A 1 -28.02 17.32 -21.49
CA MET A 1 -27.43 16.00 -21.17
C MET A 1 -27.44 15.90 -19.65
N LYS A 2 -28.09 14.86 -19.08
CA LYS A 2 -28.04 14.65 -17.62
C LYS A 2 -26.61 14.29 -17.24
N LYS A 3 -26.00 15.06 -16.37
CA LYS A 3 -24.71 14.68 -15.78
C LYS A 3 -24.90 13.46 -14.91
N LEU A 4 -24.01 12.49 -15.04
CA LEU A 4 -24.02 11.26 -14.26
C LEU A 4 -23.05 11.47 -13.08
N PHE A 5 -23.55 11.35 -11.86
CA PHE A 5 -22.77 11.62 -10.66
C PHE A 5 -22.36 10.33 -9.95
N ILE A 6 -21.09 10.24 -9.67
CA ILE A 6 -20.46 9.09 -9.02
C ILE A 6 -20.52 9.23 -7.50
N VAL A 7 -20.75 8.13 -6.82
CA VAL A 7 -20.80 8.02 -5.36
C VAL A 7 -19.53 7.40 -4.84
N LEU A 8 -18.85 8.11 -3.94
CA LEU A 8 -17.74 7.60 -3.14
C LEU A 8 -18.17 7.51 -1.68
N GLY A 9 -17.75 6.46 -0.99
CA GLY A 9 -17.88 6.37 0.46
C GLY A 9 -16.59 6.86 1.14
N MET A 10 -16.72 7.34 2.35
CA MET A 10 -15.61 7.82 3.17
C MET A 10 -15.65 7.20 4.56
N LEU A 11 -14.50 6.85 5.09
CA LEU A 11 -14.32 6.23 6.40
C LEU A 11 -13.16 6.88 7.17
N LEU A 12 -13.39 7.16 8.45
CA LEU A 12 -12.35 7.60 9.36
C LEU A 12 -11.80 6.42 10.17
N VAL A 13 -10.49 6.18 10.07
CA VAL A 13 -9.80 5.13 10.81
C VAL A 13 -8.73 5.72 11.72
N ALA A 14 -8.69 5.29 12.99
CA ALA A 14 -7.64 5.68 13.90
C ALA A 14 -6.36 4.85 13.65
N THR A 15 -5.24 5.50 13.36
CA THR A 15 -3.95 4.87 13.10
C THR A 15 -2.83 5.46 13.95
N ALA A 16 -1.76 4.70 14.17
CA ALA A 16 -0.52 5.22 14.75
C ALA A 16 0.37 5.70 13.59
N ALA A 17 0.38 6.99 13.29
CA ALA A 17 1.02 7.51 12.09
C ALA A 17 2.39 8.17 12.32
N THR A 18 3.33 7.88 11.42
CA THR A 18 4.44 8.75 11.03
C THR A 18 4.60 8.68 9.50
N PHE A 19 4.68 9.85 8.86
CA PHE A 19 4.50 9.99 7.42
C PHE A 19 5.80 9.88 6.62
N ALA A 20 6.01 8.80 5.91
CA ALA A 20 6.91 8.71 4.76
C ALA A 20 6.49 7.52 3.89
N GLN A 21 6.50 7.66 2.56
CA GLN A 21 6.03 6.64 1.61
C GLN A 21 6.70 5.29 1.85
N ASN A 22 5.94 4.21 2.06
CA ASN A 22 6.44 2.85 2.26
C ASN A 22 6.97 2.27 0.93
N SER A 23 8.02 2.90 0.39
CA SER A 23 8.73 2.40 -0.78
C SER A 23 9.79 1.40 -0.33
N ILE A 24 9.64 0.14 -0.74
CA ILE A 24 10.49 -0.96 -0.29
C ILE A 24 11.32 -1.50 -1.45
N ALA A 25 12.63 -1.63 -1.25
CA ALA A 25 13.48 -2.43 -2.11
C ALA A 25 13.58 -3.86 -1.57
N VAL A 26 13.39 -4.85 -2.44
CA VAL A 26 13.52 -6.27 -2.12
C VAL A 26 14.53 -6.88 -3.08
N PRO A 27 15.81 -7.00 -2.68
CA PRO A 27 16.81 -7.77 -3.41
C PRO A 27 16.47 -9.25 -3.45
N THR A 28 17.03 -9.97 -4.42
CA THR A 28 16.95 -11.43 -4.44
C THR A 28 17.43 -12.00 -3.10
N PHE A 29 16.68 -12.95 -2.56
CA PHE A 29 16.94 -13.56 -1.26
C PHE A 29 18.30 -14.28 -1.27
N ASP A 30 19.10 -14.05 -0.25
CA ASP A 30 20.42 -14.65 -0.08
C ASP A 30 20.31 -16.12 0.33
N ILE A 31 21.15 -16.99 -0.25
CA ILE A 31 21.12 -18.45 -0.02
C ILE A 31 22.23 -18.82 0.96
N ILE A 32 21.85 -19.40 2.08
CA ILE A 32 22.78 -19.84 3.12
C ILE A 32 22.69 -21.37 3.27
N GLY A 33 23.83 -22.04 3.16
CA GLY A 33 23.90 -23.51 3.36
C GLY A 33 23.35 -24.32 2.19
N ARG A 34 23.34 -23.77 0.97
CA ARG A 34 22.81 -24.43 -0.24
C ARG A 34 21.39 -24.95 -0.04
N ALA A 35 20.54 -24.09 0.47
CA ALA A 35 19.13 -24.40 0.75
C ALA A 35 18.33 -24.70 -0.52
N VAL A 36 18.55 -23.87 -1.54
CA VAL A 36 17.86 -23.89 -2.84
C VAL A 36 18.82 -23.48 -3.95
N SER A 37 18.45 -23.63 -5.21
CA SER A 37 19.17 -23.08 -6.36
C SER A 37 18.98 -21.58 -6.47
N SER A 38 19.76 -20.90 -7.32
CA SER A 38 19.62 -19.47 -7.58
C SER A 38 18.27 -19.14 -8.23
N GLU A 39 17.83 -19.97 -9.16
CA GLU A 39 16.54 -19.83 -9.86
C GLU A 39 15.37 -19.98 -8.89
N GLU A 40 15.45 -20.93 -7.95
CA GLU A 40 14.42 -21.09 -6.92
C GLU A 40 14.40 -19.89 -5.96
N ALA A 41 15.55 -19.36 -5.56
CA ALA A 41 15.62 -18.16 -4.73
C ALA A 41 15.02 -16.92 -5.44
N GLU A 42 15.26 -16.77 -6.74
CA GLU A 42 14.64 -15.72 -7.55
C GLU A 42 13.12 -15.88 -7.58
N ALA A 43 12.62 -17.09 -7.86
CA ALA A 43 11.19 -17.38 -7.90
C ALA A 43 10.49 -17.11 -6.55
N ILE A 44 11.11 -17.54 -5.44
CA ILE A 44 10.61 -17.26 -4.08
C ILE A 44 10.56 -15.77 -3.81
N THR A 45 11.59 -15.02 -4.25
CA THR A 45 11.64 -13.57 -4.07
C THR A 45 10.53 -12.86 -4.83
N GLU A 46 10.27 -13.25 -6.09
CA GLU A 46 9.19 -12.67 -6.90
C GLU A 46 7.82 -12.93 -6.27
N LEU A 47 7.57 -14.15 -5.80
CA LEU A 47 6.33 -14.47 -5.12
C LEU A 47 6.16 -13.68 -3.82
N PHE A 48 7.22 -13.54 -3.04
CA PHE A 48 7.22 -12.72 -1.84
C PHE A 48 6.92 -11.24 -2.17
N ILE A 49 7.50 -10.69 -3.24
CA ILE A 49 7.19 -9.34 -3.74
C ILE A 49 5.71 -9.23 -4.11
N SER A 50 5.17 -10.20 -4.84
CA SER A 50 3.75 -10.24 -5.20
C SER A 50 2.85 -10.19 -3.96
N GLU A 51 3.15 -11.00 -2.95
CA GLU A 51 2.41 -11.01 -1.69
C GLU A 51 2.56 -9.71 -0.90
N LEU A 52 3.75 -9.08 -0.90
CA LEU A 52 3.95 -7.76 -0.29
C LEU A 52 3.07 -6.69 -0.95
N VAL A 53 3.02 -6.67 -2.28
CA VAL A 53 2.17 -5.74 -3.05
C VAL A 53 0.70 -6.00 -2.75
N ALA A 54 0.28 -7.27 -2.66
CA ALA A 54 -1.08 -7.66 -2.33
C ALA A 54 -1.54 -7.20 -0.94
N THR A 55 -0.60 -6.91 -0.01
CA THR A 55 -0.97 -6.32 1.30
C THR A 55 -1.55 -4.91 1.18
N GLY A 56 -1.32 -4.20 0.07
CA GLY A 56 -1.70 -2.81 -0.13
C GLY A 56 -0.96 -1.79 0.75
N LYS A 57 -0.01 -2.21 1.58
CA LYS A 57 0.70 -1.36 2.56
C LYS A 57 2.00 -0.76 2.04
N VAL A 58 2.49 -1.23 0.90
CA VAL A 58 3.83 -0.90 0.41
C VAL A 58 3.88 -0.78 -1.10
N ASN A 59 4.73 0.12 -1.59
CA ASN A 59 5.12 0.19 -2.99
C ASN A 59 6.48 -0.49 -3.14
N VAL A 60 6.57 -1.54 -3.95
CA VAL A 60 7.84 -2.24 -4.14
C VAL A 60 8.58 -1.69 -5.35
N VAL A 61 9.85 -1.36 -5.18
CA VAL A 61 10.74 -0.93 -6.27
C VAL A 61 10.99 -2.11 -7.20
N ASP A 62 10.97 -1.86 -8.51
CA ASP A 62 11.24 -2.89 -9.51
C ASP A 62 12.52 -3.68 -9.19
N ARG A 63 12.41 -5.02 -9.09
CA ARG A 63 13.51 -5.89 -8.69
C ARG A 63 14.66 -5.86 -9.68
N ALA A 64 14.38 -5.83 -10.97
CA ALA A 64 15.44 -5.81 -11.98
C ALA A 64 16.29 -4.53 -11.86
N TYR A 65 15.65 -3.40 -11.49
CA TYR A 65 16.36 -2.16 -11.19
C TYR A 65 17.21 -2.30 -9.92
N VAL A 66 16.66 -2.88 -8.85
CA VAL A 66 17.40 -3.14 -7.59
C VAL A 66 18.63 -4.00 -7.85
N ASP A 67 18.50 -5.11 -8.56
CA ASP A 67 19.58 -6.04 -8.88
C ASP A 67 20.67 -5.39 -9.76
N LYS A 68 20.26 -4.52 -10.68
CA LYS A 68 21.19 -3.71 -11.48
C LYS A 68 22.05 -2.80 -10.60
N ILE A 69 21.43 -2.11 -9.64
CA ILE A 69 22.13 -1.22 -8.70
C ILE A 69 23.07 -2.02 -7.79
N ILE A 70 22.65 -3.18 -7.29
CA ILE A 70 23.49 -4.09 -6.50
C ILE A 70 24.77 -4.46 -7.26
N LYS A 71 24.65 -4.82 -8.54
CA LYS A 71 25.81 -5.12 -9.40
C LYS A 71 26.72 -3.90 -9.58
N LEU A 72 26.16 -2.71 -9.80
CA LEU A 72 26.94 -1.46 -9.95
C LEU A 72 27.66 -1.08 -8.66
N MET A 73 27.05 -1.27 -7.50
CA MET A 73 27.67 -1.03 -6.19
C MET A 73 28.70 -2.09 -5.80
N LYS A 74 28.85 -3.16 -6.59
CA LYS A 74 29.67 -4.35 -6.26
C LYS A 74 29.31 -4.92 -4.87
N PHE A 75 28.01 -4.92 -4.56
CA PHE A 75 27.49 -5.41 -3.28
C PHE A 75 27.71 -6.92 -3.18
N GLN A 76 28.19 -7.39 -2.01
CA GLN A 76 28.46 -8.81 -1.75
C GLN A 76 27.61 -9.33 -0.60
N SER A 77 27.41 -10.66 -0.50
CA SER A 77 26.63 -11.31 0.55
C SER A 77 27.07 -10.89 1.96
N SER A 78 28.36 -10.65 2.18
CA SER A 78 28.88 -10.12 3.46
C SER A 78 28.37 -8.73 3.80
N ASP A 79 27.97 -7.94 2.80
CA ASP A 79 27.50 -6.56 2.99
C ASP A 79 26.11 -6.50 3.62
N TRP A 80 25.32 -7.56 3.48
CA TRP A 80 24.03 -7.70 4.13
C TRP A 80 24.11 -7.80 5.66
N SER A 81 25.30 -8.10 6.20
CA SER A 81 25.51 -8.20 7.64
C SER A 81 25.36 -6.88 8.39
N THR A 82 25.40 -5.74 7.68
CA THR A 82 25.32 -4.41 8.29
C THR A 82 24.13 -3.61 7.78
N SER A 83 23.31 -3.10 8.69
CA SER A 83 22.18 -2.21 8.34
C SER A 83 22.63 -0.96 7.57
N LYS A 84 23.86 -0.47 7.79
CA LYS A 84 24.42 0.69 7.07
C LYS A 84 24.53 0.45 5.56
N LYS A 85 25.07 -0.71 5.16
CA LYS A 85 25.20 -1.04 3.73
C LYS A 85 23.85 -1.31 3.09
N THR A 86 22.95 -1.97 3.81
CA THR A 86 21.56 -2.16 3.39
C THR A 86 20.85 -0.83 3.19
N ALA A 87 21.05 0.13 4.10
CA ALA A 87 20.52 1.49 3.96
C ALA A 87 21.11 2.23 2.76
N ALA A 88 22.41 2.04 2.47
CA ALA A 88 23.05 2.63 1.29
C ALA A 88 22.41 2.13 -0.02
N LEU A 89 22.06 0.84 -0.12
CA LEU A 89 21.30 0.30 -1.24
C LEU A 89 19.94 0.99 -1.36
N GLY A 90 19.19 1.08 -0.26
CA GLY A 90 17.87 1.73 -0.25
C GLY A 90 17.93 3.15 -0.79
N ASN A 91 18.93 3.94 -0.37
CA ASN A 91 19.16 5.30 -0.89
C ASN A 91 19.45 5.29 -2.40
N ALA A 92 20.28 4.36 -2.88
CA ALA A 92 20.67 4.27 -4.28
C ALA A 92 19.48 3.91 -5.21
N VAL A 93 18.48 3.21 -4.72
CA VAL A 93 17.26 2.84 -5.46
C VAL A 93 16.04 3.72 -5.10
N ASN A 94 16.26 4.79 -4.32
CA ASN A 94 15.22 5.69 -3.86
C ASN A 94 14.08 4.97 -3.09
N ALA A 95 14.43 3.95 -2.31
CA ALA A 95 13.54 3.29 -1.36
C ALA A 95 13.79 3.83 0.05
N ASN A 96 12.75 3.92 0.87
CA ASN A 96 12.90 4.33 2.27
C ASN A 96 13.00 3.14 3.23
N LYS A 97 12.78 1.94 2.72
CA LYS A 97 12.97 0.68 3.44
C LYS A 97 13.59 -0.38 2.53
N VAL A 98 14.28 -1.34 3.13
CA VAL A 98 14.82 -2.50 2.43
C VAL A 98 14.43 -3.76 3.18
N VAL A 99 13.93 -4.76 2.46
CA VAL A 99 13.79 -6.12 2.99
C VAL A 99 15.06 -6.90 2.67
N ARG A 100 15.73 -7.38 3.70
CA ARG A 100 16.80 -8.38 3.57
C ARG A 100 16.19 -9.76 3.75
N GLY A 101 16.09 -10.53 2.66
CA GLY A 101 15.58 -11.89 2.66
C GLY A 101 16.69 -12.93 2.65
N GLN A 102 16.49 -14.04 3.33
CA GLN A 102 17.44 -15.16 3.37
C GLN A 102 16.72 -16.49 3.35
N ILE A 103 17.26 -17.45 2.59
CA ILE A 103 16.82 -18.84 2.58
C ILE A 103 17.95 -19.67 3.17
N ILE A 104 17.71 -20.25 4.35
CA ILE A 104 18.77 -20.83 5.19
C ILE A 104 18.52 -22.32 5.36
N LYS A 105 19.55 -23.15 5.13
CA LYS A 105 19.55 -24.58 5.46
C LYS A 105 20.39 -24.85 6.70
N ARG A 106 19.77 -25.50 7.69
CA ARG A 106 20.45 -25.99 8.90
C ARG A 106 20.10 -27.45 9.14
N GLY A 107 21.05 -28.34 8.84
CA GLY A 107 20.79 -29.78 8.86
C GLY A 107 19.74 -30.18 7.83
N SER A 108 18.66 -30.83 8.26
CA SER A 108 17.52 -31.24 7.42
C SER A 108 16.44 -30.14 7.31
N LYS A 109 16.55 -29.03 8.04
CA LYS A 109 15.56 -27.97 8.11
C LYS A 109 15.93 -26.79 7.23
N MET A 110 14.92 -26.18 6.61
CA MET A 110 15.05 -24.96 5.84
C MET A 110 14.23 -23.84 6.49
N TYR A 111 14.70 -22.61 6.36
CA TYR A 111 14.07 -21.44 6.95
C TYR A 111 14.03 -20.32 5.91
N LEU A 112 12.89 -19.67 5.82
CA LEU A 112 12.74 -18.38 5.14
C LEU A 112 12.82 -17.28 6.19
N SER A 113 13.72 -16.33 6.02
CA SER A 113 13.89 -15.19 6.93
C SER A 113 13.80 -13.89 6.19
N ALA A 114 13.11 -12.90 6.75
CA ALA A 114 13.10 -11.53 6.25
C ALA A 114 13.31 -10.54 7.39
N THR A 115 14.06 -9.47 7.09
CA THR A 115 14.31 -8.36 8.00
C THR A 115 14.04 -7.06 7.28
N LEU A 116 13.09 -6.28 7.77
CA LEU A 116 12.75 -4.97 7.27
C LEU A 116 13.59 -3.90 7.94
N ILE A 117 14.28 -3.09 7.17
CA ILE A 117 15.24 -2.09 7.63
C ILE A 117 14.82 -0.72 7.12
N ASP A 118 14.75 0.26 8.02
CA ASP A 118 14.54 1.66 7.68
C ASP A 118 15.85 2.27 7.12
N VAL A 119 15.77 2.86 5.94
CA VAL A 119 16.96 3.38 5.21
C VAL A 119 17.54 4.61 5.90
N LYS A 120 16.71 5.48 6.47
CA LYS A 120 17.14 6.73 7.10
C LYS A 120 17.88 6.49 8.41
N THR A 121 17.36 5.57 9.23
CA THR A 121 17.87 5.32 10.58
C THR A 121 18.79 4.10 10.65
N ALA A 122 18.73 3.23 9.65
CA ALA A 122 19.35 1.90 9.62
C ALA A 122 18.84 0.96 10.73
N TYR A 123 17.67 1.25 11.33
CA TYR A 123 17.08 0.37 12.33
C TYR A 123 16.27 -0.76 11.70
N VAL A 124 16.26 -1.91 12.37
CA VAL A 124 15.38 -3.02 12.06
C VAL A 124 13.97 -2.67 12.55
N LEU A 125 13.00 -2.63 11.64
CA LEU A 125 11.60 -2.36 11.95
C LEU A 125 10.84 -3.63 12.28
N SER A 126 11.10 -4.71 11.54
CA SER A 126 10.57 -6.04 11.80
C SER A 126 11.57 -7.11 11.37
N SER A 127 11.47 -8.29 11.95
CA SER A 127 12.23 -9.47 11.55
C SER A 127 11.41 -10.71 11.85
N GLY A 128 11.37 -11.63 10.89
CA GLY A 128 10.64 -12.89 11.01
C GLY A 128 11.40 -14.04 10.37
N SER A 129 11.06 -15.25 10.79
CA SER A 129 11.58 -16.48 10.17
C SER A 129 10.51 -17.58 10.28
N GLU A 130 10.27 -18.26 9.15
CA GLU A 130 9.34 -19.39 9.07
C GLU A 130 10.11 -20.65 8.61
N GLN A 131 9.82 -21.80 9.24
CA GLN A 131 10.40 -23.08 8.85
C GLN A 131 9.57 -23.72 7.74
N PHE A 132 10.23 -24.33 6.76
CA PHE A 132 9.61 -25.13 5.72
C PHE A 132 10.42 -26.41 5.45
N ASN A 133 9.81 -27.41 4.87
CA ASN A 133 10.46 -28.70 4.59
C ASN A 133 10.60 -28.95 3.08
N SER A 134 9.74 -28.34 2.27
CA SER A 134 9.73 -28.44 0.81
C SER A 134 9.44 -27.08 0.17
N LEU A 135 9.74 -26.94 -1.12
CA LEU A 135 9.37 -25.71 -1.85
C LEU A 135 7.87 -25.52 -1.94
N ASP A 136 7.09 -26.59 -1.95
CA ASP A 136 5.62 -26.50 -1.98
C ASP A 136 5.07 -25.87 -0.69
N ASP A 137 5.72 -26.10 0.47
CA ASP A 137 5.33 -25.50 1.74
C ASP A 137 5.47 -23.98 1.73
N ILE A 138 6.45 -23.45 0.98
CA ILE A 138 6.73 -22.02 0.91
C ILE A 138 5.52 -21.25 0.39
N PHE A 139 4.85 -21.73 -0.65
CA PHE A 139 3.70 -21.04 -1.26
C PHE A 139 2.59 -20.79 -0.23
N GLY A 140 2.33 -21.73 0.66
CA GLY A 140 1.34 -21.56 1.73
C GLY A 140 1.78 -20.59 2.85
N LEU A 141 3.09 -20.34 2.97
CA LEU A 141 3.64 -19.47 4.02
C LEU A 141 3.82 -18.02 3.58
N LEU A 142 4.05 -17.76 2.28
CA LEU A 142 4.46 -16.45 1.77
C LEU A 142 3.46 -15.35 2.07
N THR A 143 2.17 -15.58 1.93
CA THR A 143 1.12 -14.58 2.19
C THR A 143 1.18 -14.09 3.64
N ASN A 144 1.20 -15.02 4.60
CA ASN A 144 1.29 -14.68 6.02
C ASN A 144 2.64 -14.06 6.36
N PHE A 145 3.72 -14.54 5.76
CA PHE A 145 5.08 -14.05 5.97
C PHE A 145 5.26 -12.62 5.46
N ALA A 146 4.75 -12.32 4.26
CA ALA A 146 4.75 -10.97 3.70
C ALA A 146 3.93 -10.00 4.58
N THR A 147 2.73 -10.41 4.99
CA THR A 147 1.87 -9.62 5.88
C THR A 147 2.59 -9.28 7.19
N LYS A 148 3.20 -10.27 7.86
CA LYS A 148 3.98 -10.06 9.09
C LYS A 148 5.20 -9.17 8.88
N THR A 149 5.85 -9.24 7.72
CA THR A 149 7.02 -8.41 7.40
C THR A 149 6.69 -6.92 7.43
N VAL A 150 5.49 -6.55 6.97
CA VAL A 150 5.01 -5.15 6.92
C VAL A 150 3.96 -4.83 7.98
N GLU A 151 3.74 -5.75 8.92
CA GLU A 151 2.86 -5.53 10.07
C GLU A 151 3.41 -4.38 10.93
N GLY A 152 2.51 -3.47 11.33
CA GLY A 152 2.90 -2.30 12.14
C GLY A 152 3.53 -1.13 11.36
N LEU A 153 3.72 -1.25 10.03
CA LEU A 153 4.02 -0.06 9.24
C LEU A 153 2.84 0.92 9.29
N PRO A 154 3.12 2.23 9.45
CA PRO A 154 2.05 3.22 9.44
C PRO A 154 1.38 3.26 8.07
N LEU A 155 0.07 3.50 8.07
CA LEU A 155 -0.67 3.78 6.84
C LEU A 155 -0.20 5.09 6.22
N MET A 156 -0.35 5.17 4.90
CA MET A 156 0.06 6.31 4.10
C MET A 156 -0.99 6.68 3.08
N ILE A 157 -0.92 7.91 2.58
CA ILE A 157 -1.75 8.35 1.45
C ILE A 157 -1.45 7.45 0.24
N GLY A 158 -2.48 6.75 -0.25
CA GLY A 158 -2.42 5.80 -1.34
C GLY A 158 -2.38 4.33 -0.91
N ASP A 159 -2.18 4.02 0.39
CA ASP A 159 -2.28 2.65 0.89
C ASP A 159 -3.75 2.18 0.95
N ILE A 160 -3.95 0.87 0.93
CA ILE A 160 -5.26 0.28 1.26
C ILE A 160 -5.39 0.26 2.79
N GLY A 161 -6.42 0.90 3.28
CA GLY A 161 -6.69 0.96 4.72
C GLY A 161 -7.50 -0.23 5.24
N PRO A 162 -7.73 -0.32 6.56
CA PRO A 162 -8.48 -1.41 7.19
C PRO A 162 -9.93 -1.53 6.70
N GLY A 163 -10.52 -0.43 6.22
CA GLY A 163 -11.85 -0.41 5.61
C GLY A 163 -11.88 -0.93 4.19
N GLY A 164 -10.74 -1.28 3.61
CA GLY A 164 -10.59 -1.71 2.22
C GLY A 164 -10.62 -0.55 1.22
N GLY A 165 -10.73 0.69 1.68
CA GLY A 165 -10.62 1.90 0.87
C GLY A 165 -9.18 2.36 0.70
N ILE A 166 -8.99 3.42 -0.09
CA ILE A 166 -7.68 4.04 -0.30
C ILE A 166 -7.53 5.21 0.68
N VAL A 167 -6.46 5.22 1.45
CA VAL A 167 -6.12 6.33 2.36
C VAL A 167 -5.81 7.58 1.54
N PHE A 168 -6.64 8.62 1.69
CA PHE A 168 -6.45 9.88 0.96
C PHE A 168 -5.98 11.04 1.84
N TYR A 169 -6.18 10.95 3.15
CA TYR A 169 -5.75 11.98 4.09
C TYR A 169 -5.41 11.37 5.45
N ILE A 170 -4.46 11.97 6.15
CA ILE A 170 -4.05 11.55 7.49
C ILE A 170 -3.88 12.80 8.36
N ASP A 171 -4.50 12.78 9.54
CA ASP A 171 -4.39 13.81 10.57
C ASP A 171 -3.90 13.19 11.88
N GLY A 172 -2.64 13.39 12.19
CA GLY A 172 -2.01 12.80 13.37
C GLY A 172 -2.13 11.27 13.38
N LYS A 173 -3.00 10.71 14.23
CA LYS A 173 -3.24 9.26 14.36
C LYS A 173 -4.49 8.77 13.63
N LYS A 174 -5.11 9.63 12.81
CA LYS A 174 -6.34 9.31 12.09
C LYS A 174 -6.06 9.23 10.61
N ALA A 175 -6.50 8.16 9.96
CA ALA A 175 -6.49 8.04 8.51
C ALA A 175 -7.93 8.10 7.99
N TYR A 176 -8.09 8.71 6.83
CA TYR A 176 -9.36 8.81 6.13
C TYR A 176 -9.25 8.02 4.84
N GLU A 177 -10.20 7.11 4.64
CA GLU A 177 -10.25 6.24 3.48
C GLU A 177 -11.38 6.66 2.54
N VAL A 178 -11.16 6.52 1.25
CA VAL A 178 -12.18 6.63 0.22
C VAL A 178 -12.41 5.25 -0.40
N SER A 179 -13.69 4.88 -0.58
CA SER A 179 -14.07 3.61 -1.22
C SER A 179 -13.73 3.59 -2.71
N GLU A 180 -13.85 2.43 -3.32
CA GLU A 180 -14.09 2.31 -4.76
C GLU A 180 -15.38 3.07 -5.17
N ILE A 181 -15.61 3.20 -6.48
CA ILE A 181 -16.85 3.79 -7.01
C ILE A 181 -18.04 2.89 -6.63
N LEU A 182 -18.97 3.42 -5.84
CA LEU A 182 -20.14 2.68 -5.34
C LEU A 182 -21.32 2.69 -6.31
N GLY A 183 -21.24 3.47 -7.38
CA GLY A 183 -22.29 3.58 -8.40
C GLY A 183 -22.57 5.04 -8.78
N GLU A 184 -23.71 5.24 -9.44
CA GLU A 184 -24.19 6.53 -9.95
C GLU A 184 -25.59 6.78 -9.43
N ALA A 185 -25.85 7.98 -8.92
CA ALA A 185 -27.14 8.31 -8.29
C ALA A 185 -27.39 9.82 -8.24
N ASN A 186 -28.65 10.21 -7.92
CA ASN A 186 -28.93 11.55 -7.44
C ASN A 186 -28.41 11.73 -6.00
N TRP A 187 -28.38 12.95 -5.53
CA TRP A 187 -27.74 13.31 -4.27
C TRP A 187 -28.29 12.57 -3.03
N GLU A 188 -29.62 12.49 -2.89
CA GLU A 188 -30.26 11.78 -1.76
C GLU A 188 -29.96 10.28 -1.75
N THR A 189 -30.02 9.67 -2.94
CA THR A 189 -29.66 8.26 -3.10
C THR A 189 -28.16 8.03 -2.87
N ALA A 190 -27.28 8.97 -3.28
CA ALA A 190 -25.83 8.89 -3.05
C ALA A 190 -25.49 8.83 -1.55
N LYS A 191 -26.13 9.67 -0.72
CA LYS A 191 -25.97 9.61 0.75
C LYS A 191 -26.37 8.25 1.31
N THR A 192 -27.46 7.68 0.80
CA THR A 192 -27.96 6.37 1.24
C THR A 192 -27.01 5.25 0.83
N ILE A 193 -26.53 5.25 -0.41
CA ILE A 193 -25.54 4.27 -0.90
C ILE A 193 -24.28 4.32 -0.04
N ALA A 194 -23.68 5.50 0.14
CA ALA A 194 -22.46 5.64 0.94
C ALA A 194 -22.67 5.14 2.39
N LYS A 195 -23.79 5.50 3.03
CA LYS A 195 -24.12 5.07 4.40
C LYS A 195 -24.39 3.57 4.53
N SER A 196 -24.85 2.93 3.47
CA SER A 196 -25.13 1.49 3.44
C SER A 196 -23.91 0.63 3.12
N PHE A 197 -22.83 1.21 2.63
CA PHE A 197 -21.61 0.50 2.30
C PHE A 197 -20.96 -0.14 3.55
N ARG A 198 -20.29 -1.29 3.38
CA ARG A 198 -19.72 -2.09 4.48
C ARG A 198 -18.30 -2.57 4.14
N GLY A 199 -17.50 -1.71 3.54
CA GLY A 199 -16.10 -2.00 3.26
C GLY A 199 -15.34 -2.36 4.54
N GLY A 200 -14.53 -3.43 4.50
CA GLY A 200 -13.74 -3.91 5.63
C GLY A 200 -14.54 -4.29 6.88
N GLY A 201 -15.88 -4.45 6.77
CA GLY A 201 -16.76 -4.69 7.92
C GLY A 201 -17.16 -3.44 8.72
N TYR A 202 -16.72 -2.26 8.31
CA TYR A 202 -17.10 -0.98 8.92
C TYR A 202 -18.48 -0.54 8.47
N SER A 203 -19.19 0.21 9.33
CA SER A 203 -20.58 0.66 9.10
C SER A 203 -20.76 2.18 9.13
N ASP A 204 -19.68 2.92 9.31
CA ASP A 204 -19.63 4.36 9.46
C ASP A 204 -19.13 5.09 8.19
N TRP A 205 -19.25 4.44 7.04
CA TRP A 205 -19.04 5.05 5.73
C TRP A 205 -20.07 6.14 5.45
N TYR A 206 -19.66 7.23 4.83
CA TYR A 206 -20.52 8.37 4.50
C TYR A 206 -20.10 9.03 3.18
N LEU A 207 -20.97 9.85 2.61
CA LEU A 207 -20.67 10.66 1.43
C LEU A 207 -19.73 11.81 1.83
N PRO A 208 -18.55 11.98 1.16
CA PRO A 208 -17.56 12.99 1.56
C PRO A 208 -18.14 14.41 1.56
N THR A 209 -17.70 15.26 2.47
CA THR A 209 -17.93 16.71 2.40
C THR A 209 -17.21 17.30 1.18
N LYS A 210 -17.56 18.56 0.81
CA LYS A 210 -16.88 19.30 -0.27
C LYS A 210 -15.36 19.32 -0.08
N ASP A 211 -14.90 19.64 1.12
CA ASP A 211 -13.46 19.75 1.42
C ASP A 211 -12.76 18.40 1.40
N GLU A 212 -13.37 17.37 1.94
CA GLU A 212 -12.84 16.00 1.91
C GLU A 212 -12.76 15.47 0.48
N LEU A 213 -13.77 15.72 -0.35
CA LEU A 213 -13.76 15.35 -1.76
C LEU A 213 -12.60 16.03 -2.52
N ASN A 214 -12.33 17.29 -2.20
CA ASN A 214 -11.18 18.01 -2.75
C ASN A 214 -9.85 17.44 -2.27
N LEU A 215 -9.76 16.94 -1.03
CA LEU A 215 -8.57 16.24 -0.54
C LEU A 215 -8.35 14.91 -1.29
N VAL A 216 -9.42 14.16 -1.58
CA VAL A 216 -9.35 12.96 -2.43
C VAL A 216 -8.76 13.32 -3.79
N TYR A 217 -9.35 14.32 -4.47
CA TYR A 217 -8.87 14.79 -5.76
C TYR A 217 -7.39 15.18 -5.74
N ARG A 218 -6.98 16.01 -4.80
CA ARG A 218 -5.61 16.55 -4.73
C ARG A 218 -4.57 15.49 -4.38
N ASN A 219 -4.91 14.57 -3.49
CA ASN A 219 -3.96 13.63 -2.92
C ASN A 219 -3.88 12.31 -3.69
N LEU A 220 -4.96 11.90 -4.36
CA LEU A 220 -5.04 10.63 -5.08
C LEU A 220 -5.06 10.76 -6.60
N ARG A 221 -5.01 11.97 -7.17
CA ARG A 221 -4.90 12.19 -8.62
C ARG A 221 -3.50 11.78 -9.11
N LYS A 222 -3.24 10.48 -9.15
CA LYS A 222 -2.00 9.90 -9.69
C LYS A 222 -2.35 8.90 -10.78
N PRO A 223 -1.47 8.67 -11.79
CA PRO A 223 -1.67 7.58 -12.75
C PRO A 223 -1.85 6.25 -11.99
N GLY A 224 -2.93 5.52 -12.30
CA GLY A 224 -3.25 4.22 -11.70
C GLY A 224 -4.28 4.24 -10.56
N ILE A 225 -4.66 5.41 -10.02
CA ILE A 225 -5.79 5.51 -9.07
C ILE A 225 -7.04 5.92 -9.86
N ILE A 226 -8.04 5.06 -9.90
CA ILE A 226 -9.16 5.13 -10.82
C ILE A 226 -10.40 5.70 -10.12
N PHE A 227 -10.53 7.05 -10.10
CA PHE A 227 -11.85 7.66 -9.84
C PHE A 227 -12.49 8.21 -11.13
N GLY A 228 -11.86 7.98 -12.28
CA GLY A 228 -12.31 8.48 -13.57
C GLY A 228 -12.21 10.02 -13.70
N ASN A 229 -12.50 10.51 -14.92
CA ASN A 229 -12.68 11.93 -15.18
C ASN A 229 -14.19 12.25 -15.10
N SER A 230 -14.79 12.08 -13.92
CA SER A 230 -16.24 12.11 -13.73
C SER A 230 -16.63 13.07 -12.61
N TRP A 231 -17.90 13.40 -12.56
CA TRP A 231 -18.49 14.22 -11.51
C TRP A 231 -18.76 13.38 -10.28
N HIS A 232 -18.37 13.86 -9.10
CA HIS A 232 -18.57 13.21 -7.82
C HIS A 232 -19.40 14.10 -6.90
N TRP A 233 -20.43 13.51 -6.26
CA TRP A 233 -21.21 14.21 -5.23
C TRP A 233 -20.41 14.43 -3.95
N SER A 234 -20.60 15.58 -3.33
CA SER A 234 -20.30 15.77 -1.91
C SER A 234 -21.58 15.75 -1.07
N SER A 235 -21.45 15.57 0.24
CA SER A 235 -22.57 15.69 1.19
C SER A 235 -22.90 17.15 1.54
N SER A 236 -22.08 18.11 1.11
CA SER A 236 -22.25 19.52 1.41
C SER A 236 -23.37 20.13 0.53
N GLU A 237 -24.37 20.71 1.16
CA GLU A 237 -25.41 21.45 0.47
C GLU A 237 -24.88 22.82 0.04
N TYR A 238 -25.31 23.29 -1.13
CA TYR A 238 -25.13 24.66 -1.56
C TYR A 238 -26.34 25.50 -1.12
N ASP A 239 -27.55 25.00 -1.41
CA ASP A 239 -28.83 25.57 -0.93
C ASP A 239 -29.89 24.46 -0.78
N ILE A 240 -31.18 24.83 -0.73
CA ILE A 240 -32.28 23.90 -0.53
C ILE A 240 -32.44 22.88 -1.68
N ASP A 241 -32.11 23.26 -2.91
CA ASP A 241 -32.31 22.47 -4.13
C ASP A 241 -30.97 21.94 -4.72
N GLU A 242 -29.82 22.48 -4.30
CA GLU A 242 -28.52 22.23 -4.91
C GLU A 242 -27.49 21.77 -3.88
N ALA A 243 -26.54 20.93 -4.34
CA ALA A 243 -25.42 20.41 -3.55
C ALA A 243 -24.11 20.56 -4.30
N TRP A 244 -23.01 20.66 -3.54
CA TRP A 244 -21.67 20.71 -4.09
C TRP A 244 -21.27 19.37 -4.69
N CYS A 245 -20.59 19.45 -5.83
CA CYS A 245 -19.96 18.32 -6.50
C CYS A 245 -18.55 18.68 -6.95
N GLN A 246 -17.79 17.73 -7.47
CA GLN A 246 -16.46 17.97 -8.03
C GLN A 246 -16.27 17.21 -9.33
N ASP A 247 -15.75 17.90 -10.34
CA ASP A 247 -15.27 17.29 -11.57
C ASP A 247 -13.83 16.81 -11.37
N PHE A 248 -13.61 15.49 -11.46
CA PHE A 248 -12.27 14.93 -11.33
C PHE A 248 -11.45 15.03 -12.63
N SER A 249 -11.98 15.61 -13.70
CA SER A 249 -11.20 15.91 -14.91
C SER A 249 -10.27 17.12 -14.71
N ASP A 250 -10.74 18.16 -14.01
CA ASP A 250 -10.03 19.43 -13.81
C ASP A 250 -9.98 19.90 -12.35
N GLY A 251 -10.80 19.32 -11.47
CA GLY A 251 -10.86 19.63 -10.03
C GLY A 251 -11.80 20.78 -9.66
N ILE A 252 -12.55 21.32 -10.61
CA ILE A 252 -13.53 22.38 -10.32
C ILE A 252 -14.63 21.82 -9.42
N GLN A 253 -15.06 22.63 -8.45
CA GLN A 253 -16.14 22.31 -7.52
C GLN A 253 -17.35 23.21 -7.76
N PRO A 254 -18.24 22.87 -8.67
CA PRO A 254 -19.52 23.55 -8.82
C PRO A 254 -20.59 22.93 -7.92
N TYR A 255 -21.81 23.39 -8.07
CA TYR A 255 -23.02 22.78 -7.51
C TYR A 255 -23.93 22.33 -8.64
N ASP A 256 -24.83 21.38 -8.34
CA ASP A 256 -25.85 20.90 -9.27
C ASP A 256 -27.11 20.48 -8.48
N TYR A 257 -28.23 20.30 -9.17
CA TYR A 257 -29.50 19.91 -8.57
C TYR A 257 -29.42 18.52 -7.92
N LYS A 258 -30.00 18.40 -6.73
CA LYS A 258 -30.01 17.19 -5.88
C LYS A 258 -30.71 15.98 -6.50
#